data_a2544adb55276f16d80d4a7d241947db
#
_entry.id   a2544adb55276f16d80d4a7d241947db
#
_cell.length_a   1.000
_cell.length_b   1.000
_cell.length_c   1.000
_cell.angle_alpha   90.00
_cell.angle_beta   90.00
_cell.angle_gamma   90.00
#
_symmetry.space_group_name_H-M   'P 1'
#
loop_
_entity.id
_entity.type
_entity.pdbx_description
1 polymer ?
#
loop_
_entity_poly.entity_id
_entity_poly.type
_entity_poly.pdbx_seq_one_letter_code
_entity_poly.pdbx_strand_id
1 'polypeptide(L)'
;MYFNALCANTDDHLKNHALLYDRAGKMWRLSPAYDLTPNPLPKNKQYHALNFVDFRSLPNLNELKGLKNSFALDEKECEKICKACENALAKCDKIALQNGIKAREIKHFSEIFKAQI
;
A
#
# COMPACT_ATOMS: atom_id res chain seq x y z
N MET A 1 -0.16 -1.98 4.72
CA MET A 1 -0.17 -0.57 5.17
C MET A 1 0.65 0.35 4.28
N TYR A 2 2.00 0.31 4.28
CA TYR A 2 2.84 1.24 3.49
C TYR A 2 2.52 1.24 1.98
N PHE A 3 2.35 0.05 1.39
CA PHE A 3 1.96 -0.06 -0.03
C PHE A 3 0.58 0.55 -0.31
N ASN A 4 -0.40 0.34 0.58
CA ASN A 4 -1.74 0.93 0.43
C ASN A 4 -1.70 2.46 0.45
N ALA A 5 -0.85 3.05 1.29
CA ALA A 5 -0.61 4.48 1.29
C ALA A 5 0.02 4.97 -0.01
N LEU A 6 1.05 4.25 -0.53
CA LEU A 6 1.72 4.59 -1.78
C LEU A 6 0.82 4.51 -3.01
N CYS A 7 0.00 3.47 -3.12
CA CYS A 7 -0.87 3.26 -4.28
C CYS A 7 -2.25 3.91 -4.13
N ALA A 8 -2.44 4.74 -3.09
CA ALA A 8 -3.72 5.39 -2.80
C ALA A 8 -4.89 4.39 -2.64
N ASN A 9 -4.63 3.18 -2.11
CA ASN A 9 -5.70 2.28 -1.70
C ASN A 9 -6.33 2.79 -0.42
N THR A 10 -7.39 3.57 -0.54
CA THR A 10 -8.07 4.22 0.58
C THR A 10 -9.13 3.35 1.24
N ASP A 11 -9.53 2.26 0.61
CA ASP A 11 -10.53 1.31 1.12
C ASP A 11 -9.90 0.10 1.84
N ASP A 12 -8.69 0.29 2.39
CA ASP A 12 -7.98 -0.71 3.18
C ASP A 12 -8.62 -0.86 4.56
N HIS A 13 -9.71 -1.61 4.64
CA HIS A 13 -10.41 -1.88 5.88
C HIS A 13 -10.07 -3.28 6.44
N LEU A 14 -10.45 -3.57 7.69
CA LEU A 14 -10.08 -4.80 8.39
C LEU A 14 -10.49 -6.10 7.66
N LYS A 15 -11.56 -6.07 6.84
CA LYS A 15 -11.98 -7.24 6.07
C LYS A 15 -11.04 -7.58 4.90
N ASN A 16 -10.12 -6.67 4.54
CA ASN A 16 -9.09 -6.90 3.51
C ASN A 16 -7.85 -7.58 4.11
N HIS A 17 -7.93 -8.03 5.36
CA HIS A 17 -6.89 -8.75 6.06
C HIS A 17 -7.44 -10.06 6.61
N ALA A 18 -6.79 -11.17 6.30
CA ALA A 18 -7.19 -12.49 6.77
C ALA A 18 -5.99 -13.26 7.31
N LEU A 19 -6.25 -14.16 8.25
CA LEU A 19 -5.26 -15.11 8.73
C LEU A 19 -5.55 -16.48 8.13
N LEU A 20 -4.51 -17.10 7.59
CA LEU A 20 -4.53 -18.46 7.07
C LEU A 20 -3.76 -19.38 8.00
N TYR A 21 -4.34 -20.52 8.33
CA TYR A 21 -3.64 -21.52 9.12
C TYR A 21 -2.76 -22.40 8.23
N ASP A 22 -1.47 -22.27 8.41
CA ASP A 22 -0.47 -23.13 7.77
C ASP A 22 -0.37 -24.47 8.54
N ARG A 23 -0.93 -25.53 7.96
CA ARG A 23 -0.95 -26.86 8.57
C ARG A 23 0.45 -27.46 8.71
N ALA A 24 1.35 -27.18 7.78
CA ALA A 24 2.72 -27.69 7.80
C ALA A 24 3.55 -27.03 8.90
N GLY A 25 3.47 -25.71 9.01
CA GLY A 25 4.14 -24.93 10.04
C GLY A 25 3.39 -24.87 11.37
N LYS A 26 2.15 -25.40 11.44
CA LYS A 26 1.27 -25.34 12.62
C LYS A 26 1.14 -23.90 13.19
N MET A 27 1.03 -22.92 12.31
CA MET A 27 0.97 -21.52 12.69
C MET A 27 -0.01 -20.72 11.83
N TRP A 28 -0.50 -19.62 12.38
CA TRP A 28 -1.28 -18.65 11.64
C TRP A 28 -0.35 -17.69 10.90
N ARG A 29 -0.68 -17.38 9.67
CA ARG A 29 0.03 -16.40 8.83
C ARG A 29 -0.96 -15.41 8.25
N LEU A 30 -0.51 -14.18 8.04
CA LEU A 30 -1.28 -13.22 7.27
C LEU A 30 -1.47 -13.75 5.84
N SER A 31 -2.67 -13.62 5.30
CA SER A 31 -2.95 -13.96 3.90
C SER A 31 -2.09 -13.12 2.95
N PRO A 32 -1.86 -13.59 1.70
CA PRO A 32 -1.44 -12.68 0.64
C PRO A 32 -2.38 -11.48 0.58
N ALA A 33 -1.83 -10.32 0.20
CA ALA A 33 -2.63 -9.12 0.04
C ALA A 33 -3.65 -9.29 -1.10
N TYR A 34 -4.85 -8.79 -0.90
CA TYR A 34 -5.92 -8.78 -1.87
C TYR A 34 -6.71 -7.47 -1.79
N ASP A 35 -7.53 -7.20 -2.80
CA ASP A 35 -8.34 -5.98 -2.89
C ASP A 35 -7.51 -4.68 -2.82
N LEU A 36 -6.38 -4.68 -3.52
CA LEU A 36 -5.48 -3.53 -3.61
C LEU A 36 -5.94 -2.60 -4.75
N THR A 37 -6.99 -1.84 -4.50
CA THR A 37 -7.62 -0.98 -5.52
C THR A 37 -7.28 0.48 -5.29
N PRO A 38 -6.54 1.14 -6.19
CA PRO A 38 -6.21 2.55 -6.03
C PRO A 38 -7.44 3.44 -6.17
N ASN A 39 -7.56 4.46 -5.34
CA ASN A 39 -8.62 5.46 -5.41
C ASN A 39 -8.32 6.46 -6.54
N PRO A 40 -9.24 6.65 -7.51
CA PRO A 40 -9.02 7.55 -8.64
C PRO A 40 -9.14 9.05 -8.31
N LEU A 41 -9.52 9.39 -7.08
CA LEU A 41 -9.68 10.79 -6.67
C LEU A 41 -8.33 11.46 -6.39
N PRO A 42 -8.22 12.79 -6.56
CA PRO A 42 -7.06 13.55 -6.11
C PRO A 42 -6.80 13.40 -4.60
N LYS A 43 -5.55 13.48 -4.16
CA LYS A 43 -5.13 13.26 -2.77
C LYS A 43 -5.94 14.06 -1.74
N ASN A 44 -6.26 15.31 -2.04
CA ASN A 44 -7.05 16.18 -1.16
C ASN A 44 -8.53 15.78 -1.01
N LYS A 45 -9.00 14.80 -1.77
CA LYS A 45 -10.34 14.20 -1.70
C LYS A 45 -10.31 12.74 -1.26
N GLN A 46 -9.15 12.23 -0.87
CA GLN A 46 -8.99 10.86 -0.40
C GLN A 46 -9.08 10.82 1.13
N TYR A 47 -9.78 9.81 1.63
CA TYR A 47 -9.89 9.51 3.05
C TYR A 47 -9.72 8.00 3.21
N HIS A 48 -8.73 7.56 3.95
CA HIS A 48 -8.52 6.14 4.20
C HIS A 48 -9.55 5.60 5.21
N ALA A 49 -10.00 4.37 5.00
CA ALA A 49 -10.95 3.69 5.87
C ALA A 49 -10.39 3.44 7.28
N LEU A 50 -9.07 3.27 7.40
CA LEU A 50 -8.36 3.16 8.67
C LEU A 50 -7.48 4.39 8.89
N ASN A 51 -7.38 4.83 10.13
CA ASN A 51 -6.44 5.86 10.53
C ASN A 51 -5.03 5.27 10.67
N PHE A 52 -4.01 6.05 10.38
CA PHE A 52 -2.61 5.64 10.47
C PHE A 52 -2.00 6.08 11.81
N VAL A 53 -1.63 7.34 11.94
CA VAL A 53 -1.00 7.91 13.12
C VAL A 53 -1.87 9.06 13.64
N ASP A 54 -2.03 9.14 14.95
CA ASP A 54 -2.77 10.23 15.62
C ASP A 54 -4.17 10.51 15.03
N PHE A 55 -4.91 9.45 14.71
CA PHE A 55 -6.25 9.51 14.13
C PHE A 55 -6.34 10.23 12.77
N ARG A 56 -5.23 10.38 12.06
CA ARG A 56 -5.21 10.95 10.71
C ARG A 56 -5.52 9.89 9.66
N SER A 57 -6.46 10.22 8.78
CA SER A 57 -6.84 9.37 7.65
C SER A 57 -5.97 9.56 6.40
N LEU A 58 -5.11 10.59 6.38
CA LEU A 58 -4.14 10.81 5.32
C LEU A 58 -2.74 10.40 5.80
N PRO A 59 -2.11 9.42 5.15
CA PRO A 59 -0.80 8.94 5.57
C PRO A 59 0.30 9.95 5.22
N ASN A 60 1.25 10.08 6.13
CA ASN A 60 2.57 10.63 5.83
C ASN A 60 3.55 9.46 5.76
N LEU A 61 4.21 9.26 4.63
CA LEU A 61 5.07 8.11 4.41
C LEU A 61 6.25 8.04 5.39
N ASN A 62 6.80 9.21 5.80
CA ASN A 62 7.87 9.24 6.80
C ASN A 62 7.37 8.83 8.19
N GLU A 63 6.16 9.23 8.57
CA GLU A 63 5.53 8.80 9.83
C GLU A 63 5.24 7.30 9.81
N LEU A 64 4.83 6.74 8.66
CA LEU A 64 4.63 5.30 8.51
C LEU A 64 5.93 4.50 8.70
N LYS A 65 7.07 5.02 8.22
CA LYS A 65 8.39 4.43 8.49
C LYS A 65 8.72 4.46 9.99
N GLY A 66 8.29 5.50 10.69
CA GLY A 66 8.44 5.61 12.15
C GLY A 66 7.71 4.52 12.96
N LEU A 67 6.70 3.87 12.38
CA LEU A 67 5.95 2.79 13.03
C LEU A 67 6.68 1.44 13.07
N LYS A 68 7.93 1.35 12.60
CA LYS A 68 8.71 0.10 12.53
C LYS A 68 8.70 -0.71 13.83
N ASN A 69 8.79 -0.04 14.99
CA ASN A 69 8.78 -0.70 16.30
C ASN A 69 7.45 -1.43 16.58
N SER A 70 6.32 -0.87 16.12
CA SER A 70 5.00 -1.50 16.25
C SER A 70 4.87 -2.79 15.44
N PHE A 71 5.75 -2.99 14.47
CA PHE A 71 5.84 -4.18 13.62
C PHE A 71 7.04 -5.07 13.97
N ALA A 72 7.73 -4.79 15.07
CA ALA A 72 8.95 -5.50 15.48
C ALA A 72 10.03 -5.54 14.37
N LEU A 73 10.18 -4.46 13.61
CA LEU A 73 11.16 -4.31 12.53
C LEU A 73 12.34 -3.44 12.98
N ASP A 74 13.54 -3.82 12.58
CA ASP A 74 14.68 -2.93 12.65
C ASP A 74 14.69 -1.92 11.48
N GLU A 75 15.64 -0.96 11.50
CA GLU A 75 15.74 0.08 10.48
C GLU A 75 15.97 -0.51 9.08
N LYS A 76 16.87 -1.48 8.98
CA LYS A 76 17.24 -2.10 7.68
C LYS A 76 16.09 -2.89 7.08
N GLU A 77 15.35 -3.61 7.93
CA GLU A 77 14.17 -4.36 7.51
C GLU A 77 13.06 -3.41 7.04
N CYS A 78 12.81 -2.34 7.79
CA CYS A 78 11.84 -1.31 7.43
C CYS A 78 12.19 -0.67 6.07
N GLU A 79 13.43 -0.22 5.90
CA GLU A 79 13.90 0.36 4.63
C GLU A 79 13.79 -0.62 3.46
N LYS A 80 14.15 -1.89 3.67
CA LYS A 80 14.03 -2.93 2.65
C LYS A 80 12.58 -3.12 2.20
N ILE A 81 11.64 -3.16 3.14
CA ILE A 81 10.21 -3.31 2.86
C ILE A 81 9.68 -2.08 2.10
N CYS A 82 9.98 -0.87 2.58
CA CYS A 82 9.55 0.37 1.94
C CYS A 82 10.09 0.46 0.50
N LYS A 83 11.37 0.18 0.30
CA LYS A 83 12.00 0.18 -1.03
C LYS A 83 11.42 -0.89 -1.96
N ALA A 84 11.06 -2.06 -1.43
CA ALA A 84 10.37 -3.09 -2.23
C ALA A 84 8.98 -2.60 -2.70
N CYS A 85 8.23 -1.92 -1.85
CA CYS A 85 6.94 -1.32 -2.20
C CYS A 85 7.10 -0.22 -3.27
N GLU A 86 8.06 0.67 -3.10
CA GLU A 86 8.38 1.75 -4.05
C GLU A 86 8.79 1.18 -5.42
N ASN A 87 9.64 0.16 -5.44
CA ASN A 87 10.07 -0.52 -6.65
C ASN A 87 8.91 -1.27 -7.35
N ALA A 88 7.98 -1.82 -6.58
CA ALA A 88 6.79 -2.46 -7.14
C ALA A 88 5.90 -1.41 -7.82
N LEU A 89 5.64 -0.28 -7.15
CA LEU A 89 4.84 0.80 -7.70
C LEU A 89 5.48 1.40 -8.97
N ALA A 90 6.79 1.58 -9.00
CA ALA A 90 7.51 2.09 -10.16
C ALA A 90 7.38 1.22 -11.43
N LYS A 91 6.96 -0.04 -11.28
CA LYS A 91 6.71 -0.97 -12.38
C LYS A 91 5.25 -0.98 -12.85
N CYS A 92 4.35 -0.32 -12.12
CA CYS A 92 2.91 -0.39 -12.39
C CYS A 92 2.56 0.04 -13.81
N ASP A 93 3.11 1.15 -14.31
CA ASP A 93 2.82 1.66 -15.65
C ASP A 93 3.16 0.64 -16.73
N LYS A 94 4.35 0.03 -16.62
CA LYS A 94 4.79 -1.01 -17.56
C LYS A 94 3.89 -2.24 -17.52
N ILE A 95 3.54 -2.70 -16.34
CA ILE A 95 2.69 -3.88 -16.14
C ILE A 95 1.27 -3.58 -16.65
N ALA A 96 0.72 -2.41 -16.35
CA ALA A 96 -0.58 -1.98 -16.83
C ALA A 96 -0.65 -1.95 -18.36
N LEU A 97 0.38 -1.39 -19.01
CA LEU A 97 0.48 -1.36 -20.47
C LEU A 97 0.53 -2.78 -21.07
N GLN A 98 1.32 -3.68 -20.47
CA GLN A 98 1.42 -5.08 -20.90
C GLN A 98 0.10 -5.84 -20.76
N ASN A 99 -0.77 -5.43 -19.85
CA ASN A 99 -2.10 -5.99 -19.63
C ASN A 99 -3.22 -5.25 -20.39
N GLY A 100 -2.86 -4.37 -21.35
CA GLY A 100 -3.81 -3.72 -22.25
C GLY A 100 -4.56 -2.52 -21.65
N ILE A 101 -4.11 -2.00 -20.52
CA ILE A 101 -4.68 -0.78 -19.93
C ILE A 101 -4.31 0.42 -20.82
N LYS A 102 -5.28 1.30 -21.08
CA LYS A 102 -5.08 2.45 -21.98
C LYS A 102 -4.12 3.47 -21.37
N ALA A 103 -3.27 4.05 -22.20
CA ALA A 103 -2.26 5.03 -21.79
C ALA A 103 -2.85 6.21 -21.00
N ARG A 104 -4.09 6.66 -21.32
CA ARG A 104 -4.77 7.71 -20.60
C ARG A 104 -5.07 7.33 -19.14
N GLU A 105 -5.50 6.09 -18.91
CA GLU A 105 -5.79 5.57 -17.56
C GLU A 105 -4.49 5.40 -16.76
N ILE A 106 -3.46 4.85 -17.39
CA ILE A 106 -2.13 4.72 -16.80
C ILE A 106 -1.62 6.08 -16.34
N LYS A 107 -1.66 7.09 -17.21
CA LYS A 107 -1.22 8.45 -16.88
C LYS A 107 -1.99 9.01 -15.67
N HIS A 108 -3.30 8.83 -15.61
CA HIS A 108 -4.14 9.29 -14.52
C HIS A 108 -3.70 8.69 -13.18
N PHE A 109 -3.53 7.37 -13.10
CA PHE A 109 -3.08 6.70 -11.87
C PHE A 109 -1.63 7.03 -11.52
N SER A 110 -0.74 7.19 -12.51
CA SER A 110 0.64 7.62 -12.26
C SER A 110 0.70 9.01 -11.59
N GLU A 111 -0.17 9.93 -11.98
CA GLU A 111 -0.28 11.25 -11.32
C GLU A 111 -0.76 11.12 -9.88
N ILE A 112 -1.73 10.25 -9.62
CA ILE A 112 -2.23 9.96 -8.27
C ILE A 112 -1.13 9.37 -7.39
N PHE A 113 -0.39 8.39 -7.88
CA PHE A 113 0.70 7.74 -7.13
C PHE A 113 1.84 8.72 -6.80
N LYS A 114 2.23 9.57 -7.76
CA LYS A 114 3.23 10.63 -7.53
C LYS A 114 2.82 11.61 -6.44
N ALA A 115 1.52 11.89 -6.32
CA ALA A 115 1.01 12.80 -5.31
C ALA A 115 1.06 12.20 -3.88
N GLN A 116 1.26 10.88 -3.72
CA GLN A 116 1.40 10.26 -2.40
C GLN A 116 2.82 10.42 -1.81
N ILE A 117 3.83 10.55 -2.66
CA ILE A 117 5.23 10.71 -2.29
C ILE A 117 5.53 12.17 -1.97
#